data_b2ba65222f7663be824e5e8538cf72d3
#
_entry.id   b2ba65222f7663be824e5e8538cf72d3
#
_cell.length_a   1.000
_cell.length_b   1.000
_cell.length_c   1.000
_cell.angle_alpha   90.00
_cell.angle_beta   90.00
_cell.angle_gamma   90.00
#
_symmetry.space_group_name_H-M   'P 1'
#
loop_
_entity.id
_entity.type
_entity.pdbx_description
1 polymer ?
#
loop_
_entity_poly.entity_id
_entity_poly.type
_entity_poly.pdbx_seq_one_letter_code
_entity_poly.pdbx_strand_id
1 'polypeptide(L)'
;MRAHVLIRPAPWYRREAFCAGLKRCGIEVQTQQPARPGPDTLLVIWNRYAGNHELATQVEKAGGTVWVAENGYLGAGGTSPKFDVHPGGPKAHHYYALAQGFHNGRGTWPQGGPERFNILGVELKPWRTEGEHILICPNRSFGVGAQVMHPDWATRTAERIKKHTKRPVRIRNHPGNDAPKRTLTEDLANAWAVVVWSSGAAVHALAAGIPTYIEAPWQILKGAAALGHIEAPTCPQRAPFFERMAWAQWTVAEIESGDAARHLLSAAG
;
A
#
# COMPACT_ATOMS: atom_id res chain seq x y z
N MET A 1 -23.25 13.91 -8.12
CA MET A 1 -21.98 13.19 -8.34
C MET A 1 -22.26 11.89 -9.07
N ARG A 2 -21.44 11.54 -10.05
CA ARG A 2 -21.51 10.30 -10.81
C ARG A 2 -20.17 9.57 -10.72
N ALA A 3 -20.18 8.30 -10.30
CA ALA A 3 -18.98 7.49 -10.18
C ALA A 3 -18.76 6.63 -11.44
N HIS A 4 -17.53 6.63 -11.92
CA HIS A 4 -17.05 5.74 -12.99
C HIS A 4 -16.07 4.73 -12.39
N VAL A 5 -16.55 3.49 -12.20
CA VAL A 5 -15.76 2.41 -11.54
C VAL A 5 -15.08 1.57 -12.60
N LEU A 6 -13.81 1.85 -12.84
CA LEU A 6 -13.01 1.17 -13.88
C LEU A 6 -12.10 0.06 -13.30
N ILE A 7 -12.51 -0.51 -12.19
CA ILE A 7 -11.90 -1.72 -11.64
C ILE A 7 -12.23 -2.91 -12.55
N ARG A 8 -11.26 -3.79 -12.80
CA ARG A 8 -11.45 -4.98 -13.64
C ARG A 8 -12.55 -5.90 -13.09
N PRO A 9 -13.41 -6.50 -13.93
CA PRO A 9 -14.51 -7.36 -13.49
C PRO A 9 -14.04 -8.78 -13.11
N ALA A 10 -12.81 -8.93 -12.62
CA ALA A 10 -12.32 -10.22 -12.15
C ALA A 10 -12.61 -10.38 -10.65
N PRO A 11 -12.94 -11.61 -10.18
CA PRO A 11 -13.47 -11.85 -8.83
C PRO A 11 -12.62 -11.26 -7.69
N TRP A 12 -11.30 -11.29 -7.83
CA TRP A 12 -10.38 -10.79 -6.79
C TRP A 12 -10.26 -9.25 -6.72
N TYR A 13 -10.77 -8.50 -7.72
CA TYR A 13 -10.81 -7.03 -7.67
C TYR A 13 -12.07 -6.49 -7.01
N ARG A 14 -13.09 -7.33 -6.81
CA ARG A 14 -14.34 -6.97 -6.09
C ARG A 14 -15.04 -5.73 -6.62
N ARG A 15 -14.98 -5.47 -7.93
CA ARG A 15 -15.62 -4.30 -8.56
C ARG A 15 -17.08 -4.13 -8.13
N GLU A 16 -17.82 -5.22 -8.04
CA GLU A 16 -19.24 -5.24 -7.69
C GLU A 16 -19.49 -4.69 -6.27
N ALA A 17 -18.59 -4.97 -5.31
CA ALA A 17 -18.66 -4.41 -3.95
C ALA A 17 -18.47 -2.88 -3.96
N PHE A 18 -17.50 -2.37 -4.74
CA PHE A 18 -17.31 -0.92 -4.92
C PHE A 18 -18.54 -0.27 -5.56
N CYS A 19 -19.12 -0.89 -6.59
CA CYS A 19 -20.32 -0.39 -7.23
C CYS A 19 -21.52 -0.37 -6.27
N ALA A 20 -21.72 -1.44 -5.48
CA ALA A 20 -22.79 -1.54 -4.52
C ALA A 20 -22.68 -0.49 -3.40
N GLY A 21 -21.48 -0.33 -2.83
CA GLY A 21 -21.24 0.65 -1.78
C GLY A 21 -21.49 2.08 -2.21
N LEU A 22 -21.04 2.46 -3.41
CA LEU A 22 -21.29 3.79 -3.96
C LEU A 22 -22.78 4.05 -4.21
N LYS A 23 -23.51 3.07 -4.74
CA LYS A 23 -24.97 3.16 -4.93
C LYS A 23 -25.70 3.35 -3.60
N ARG A 24 -25.27 2.67 -2.53
CA ARG A 24 -25.83 2.85 -1.17
C ARG A 24 -25.57 4.24 -0.58
N CYS A 25 -24.56 4.93 -1.09
CA CYS A 25 -24.31 6.35 -0.77
C CYS A 25 -25.11 7.33 -1.66
N GLY A 26 -26.04 6.85 -2.49
CA GLY A 26 -26.83 7.68 -3.38
C GLY A 26 -26.07 8.16 -4.63
N ILE A 27 -24.93 7.55 -4.96
CA ILE A 27 -24.12 7.92 -6.12
C ILE A 27 -24.53 7.07 -7.33
N GLU A 28 -24.79 7.72 -8.47
CA GLU A 28 -24.98 7.04 -9.75
C GLU A 28 -23.68 6.35 -10.17
N VAL A 29 -23.72 5.07 -10.52
CA VAL A 29 -22.54 4.29 -10.85
C VAL A 29 -22.56 3.82 -12.30
N GLN A 30 -21.48 4.06 -13.01
CA GLN A 30 -21.17 3.58 -14.35
C GLN A 30 -19.86 2.79 -14.35
N THR A 31 -19.68 1.89 -15.32
CA THR A 31 -18.49 1.05 -15.47
C THR A 31 -17.69 1.35 -16.74
N GLN A 32 -18.05 2.42 -17.43
CA GLN A 32 -17.35 2.97 -18.60
C GLN A 32 -16.59 4.23 -18.21
N GLN A 33 -15.63 4.59 -19.04
CA GLN A 33 -14.92 5.86 -18.91
C GLN A 33 -15.87 7.05 -19.04
N PRO A 34 -15.66 8.14 -18.29
CA PRO A 34 -16.45 9.35 -18.47
C PRO A 34 -16.19 9.95 -19.86
N ALA A 35 -17.24 10.19 -20.64
CA ALA A 35 -17.13 10.83 -21.95
C ALA A 35 -16.65 12.29 -21.83
N ARG A 36 -17.07 12.98 -20.78
CA ARG A 36 -16.68 14.35 -20.44
C ARG A 36 -16.52 14.46 -18.93
N PRO A 37 -15.28 14.37 -18.42
CA PRO A 37 -15.03 14.59 -16.99
C PRO A 37 -15.40 16.01 -16.57
N GLY A 38 -15.85 16.17 -15.33
CA GLY A 38 -16.19 17.46 -14.73
C GLY A 38 -16.20 17.38 -13.20
N PRO A 39 -16.56 18.46 -12.50
CA PRO A 39 -16.56 18.52 -11.02
C PRO A 39 -17.43 17.44 -10.36
N ASP A 40 -18.48 16.98 -11.03
CA ASP A 40 -19.38 15.92 -10.54
C ASP A 40 -18.87 14.51 -10.81
N THR A 41 -17.69 14.36 -11.42
CA THR A 41 -17.11 13.07 -11.77
C THR A 41 -16.32 12.51 -10.60
N LEU A 42 -16.66 11.29 -10.17
CA LEU A 42 -15.83 10.45 -9.31
C LEU A 42 -15.28 9.29 -10.13
N LEU A 43 -13.97 9.25 -10.32
CA LEU A 43 -13.29 8.12 -10.96
C LEU A 43 -12.77 7.14 -9.90
N VAL A 44 -13.14 5.87 -9.99
CA VAL A 44 -12.61 4.80 -9.11
C VAL A 44 -11.83 3.81 -9.96
N ILE A 45 -10.53 3.71 -9.72
CA ILE A 45 -9.59 2.88 -10.49
C ILE A 45 -8.80 1.93 -9.59
N TRP A 46 -8.34 0.82 -10.16
CA TRP A 46 -7.37 -0.06 -9.52
C TRP A 46 -5.96 0.38 -9.88
N ASN A 47 -5.23 0.84 -8.91
CA ASN A 47 -3.92 1.50 -9.01
C ASN A 47 -3.89 2.70 -9.99
N ARG A 48 -2.86 3.53 -9.89
CA ARG A 48 -2.67 4.70 -10.75
C ARG A 48 -1.42 4.52 -11.60
N TYR A 49 -1.56 3.77 -12.70
CA TYR A 49 -0.48 3.39 -13.59
C TYR A 49 -0.96 3.41 -15.05
N ALA A 50 -0.06 3.72 -16.00
CA ALA A 50 -0.33 3.79 -17.44
C ALA A 50 -1.64 4.55 -17.77
N GLY A 51 -2.52 4.02 -18.60
CA GLY A 51 -3.77 4.67 -18.99
C GLY A 51 -4.68 5.10 -17.82
N ASN A 52 -4.62 4.40 -16.67
CA ASN A 52 -5.31 4.85 -15.48
C ASN A 52 -4.76 6.19 -14.96
N HIS A 53 -3.45 6.41 -15.08
CA HIS A 53 -2.85 7.67 -14.67
C HIS A 53 -3.25 8.82 -15.59
N GLU A 54 -3.28 8.59 -16.88
CA GLU A 54 -3.68 9.59 -17.87
C GLU A 54 -5.12 10.01 -17.66
N LEU A 55 -6.03 9.04 -17.52
CA LEU A 55 -7.44 9.31 -17.26
C LEU A 55 -7.66 10.00 -15.91
N ALA A 56 -6.99 9.56 -14.85
CA ALA A 56 -7.06 10.20 -13.54
C ALA A 56 -6.61 11.67 -13.62
N THR A 57 -5.55 11.95 -14.36
CA THR A 57 -5.05 13.31 -14.57
C THR A 57 -6.06 14.18 -15.35
N GLN A 58 -6.75 13.61 -16.34
CA GLN A 58 -7.81 14.31 -17.07
C GLN A 58 -8.99 14.66 -16.16
N VAL A 59 -9.43 13.69 -15.33
CA VAL A 59 -10.52 13.89 -14.37
C VAL A 59 -10.17 14.99 -13.36
N GLU A 60 -8.98 14.94 -12.77
CA GLU A 60 -8.51 15.97 -11.82
C GLU A 60 -8.40 17.35 -12.44
N LYS A 61 -7.87 17.45 -13.67
CA LYS A 61 -7.82 18.73 -14.41
C LYS A 61 -9.20 19.31 -14.72
N ALA A 62 -10.22 18.46 -14.84
CA ALA A 62 -11.59 18.85 -15.04
C ALA A 62 -12.34 19.16 -13.71
N GLY A 63 -11.64 19.14 -12.56
CA GLY A 63 -12.21 19.39 -11.24
C GLY A 63 -12.89 18.17 -10.61
N GLY A 64 -12.79 16.99 -11.23
CA GLY A 64 -13.35 15.76 -10.69
C GLY A 64 -12.45 15.11 -9.61
N THR A 65 -13.00 14.13 -8.93
CA THR A 65 -12.33 13.40 -7.86
C THR A 65 -11.86 12.03 -8.34
N VAL A 66 -10.70 11.59 -7.89
CA VAL A 66 -10.14 10.26 -8.20
C VAL A 66 -9.94 9.48 -6.91
N TRP A 67 -10.50 8.26 -6.86
CA TRP A 67 -10.20 7.28 -5.84
C TRP A 67 -9.41 6.12 -6.43
N VAL A 68 -8.38 5.71 -5.72
CA VAL A 68 -7.49 4.62 -6.14
C VAL A 68 -7.60 3.47 -5.16
N ALA A 69 -8.04 2.33 -5.69
CA ALA A 69 -8.08 1.07 -4.95
C ALA A 69 -6.80 0.26 -5.17
N GLU A 70 -6.38 -0.44 -4.14
CA GLU A 70 -5.20 -1.32 -4.13
C GLU A 70 -5.42 -2.48 -3.13
N ASN A 71 -4.52 -3.44 -3.11
CA ASN A 71 -4.49 -4.45 -2.04
C ASN A 71 -4.29 -3.79 -0.68
N GLY A 72 -4.92 -4.31 0.36
CA GLY A 72 -4.70 -3.86 1.73
C GLY A 72 -3.25 -4.07 2.19
N TYR A 73 -2.82 -3.26 3.14
CA TYR A 73 -1.45 -3.28 3.66
C TYR A 73 -1.26 -4.34 4.75
N LEU A 74 -2.27 -4.50 5.60
CA LEU A 74 -2.35 -5.49 6.66
C LEU A 74 -3.70 -6.23 6.54
N GLY A 75 -3.74 -7.46 7.02
CA GLY A 75 -4.97 -8.25 7.03
C GLY A 75 -5.00 -9.20 8.22
N ALA A 76 -6.17 -9.79 8.48
CA ALA A 76 -6.34 -10.81 9.52
C ALA A 76 -5.24 -11.89 9.40
N GLY A 77 -4.50 -12.10 10.48
CA GLY A 77 -3.40 -13.06 10.50
C GLY A 77 -2.05 -12.53 9.97
N GLY A 78 -1.93 -11.24 9.64
CA GLY A 78 -0.66 -10.63 9.19
C GLY A 78 -0.11 -11.18 7.87
N THR A 79 -0.81 -12.10 7.26
CA THR A 79 -0.48 -12.67 5.95
C THR A 79 -1.43 -12.08 4.93
N SER A 80 -0.90 -11.23 4.07
CA SER A 80 -1.60 -10.97 2.83
C SER A 80 -1.64 -12.29 2.07
N PRO A 81 -2.81 -12.85 1.76
CA PRO A 81 -2.91 -14.06 0.95
C PRO A 81 -2.57 -13.79 -0.52
N LYS A 82 -1.88 -12.70 -0.79
CA LYS A 82 -1.48 -12.23 -2.11
C LYS A 82 -0.78 -13.32 -2.94
N PHE A 83 -0.21 -14.30 -2.29
CA PHE A 83 0.54 -15.39 -2.91
C PHE A 83 -0.04 -16.79 -2.62
N ASP A 84 -1.14 -16.87 -1.89
CA ASP A 84 -1.91 -18.10 -1.84
C ASP A 84 -2.59 -18.29 -3.20
N VAL A 85 -1.94 -19.03 -4.06
CA VAL A 85 -2.52 -19.45 -5.32
C VAL A 85 -3.56 -20.51 -5.01
N HIS A 86 -4.84 -20.13 -5.03
CA HIS A 86 -5.93 -21.09 -5.00
C HIS A 86 -6.26 -21.59 -6.40
N PRO A 87 -6.81 -22.79 -6.52
CA PRO A 87 -7.53 -23.19 -7.71
C PRO A 87 -8.62 -22.14 -7.96
N GLY A 88 -8.47 -21.29 -8.97
CA GLY A 88 -9.40 -20.18 -9.25
C GLY A 88 -8.83 -18.78 -9.03
N GLY A 89 -7.54 -18.64 -8.73
CA GLY A 89 -6.86 -17.36 -8.64
C GLY A 89 -6.43 -16.97 -7.22
N PRO A 90 -5.79 -15.81 -7.06
CA PRO A 90 -5.36 -15.35 -5.76
C PRO A 90 -6.54 -15.23 -4.80
N LYS A 91 -6.37 -15.63 -3.54
CA LYS A 91 -7.37 -15.40 -2.50
C LYS A 91 -7.82 -13.95 -2.54
N ALA A 92 -9.10 -13.77 -2.45
CA ALA A 92 -9.65 -12.46 -2.20
C ALA A 92 -8.97 -11.89 -0.96
N HIS A 93 -8.36 -10.72 -1.11
CA HIS A 93 -7.77 -10.04 0.04
C HIS A 93 -8.89 -9.76 1.05
N HIS A 94 -8.61 -9.96 2.32
CA HIS A 94 -9.56 -9.61 3.37
C HIS A 94 -9.77 -8.10 3.42
N TYR A 95 -8.75 -7.32 3.07
CA TYR A 95 -8.77 -5.86 3.04
C TYR A 95 -8.31 -5.32 1.71
N TYR A 96 -8.95 -4.22 1.31
CA TYR A 96 -8.58 -3.40 0.17
C TYR A 96 -8.23 -2.00 0.66
N ALA A 97 -7.14 -1.44 0.16
CA ALA A 97 -6.83 -0.04 0.38
C ALA A 97 -7.64 0.83 -0.59
N LEU A 98 -8.12 1.96 -0.10
CA LEU A 98 -8.83 2.95 -0.87
C LEU A 98 -8.41 4.35 -0.41
N ALA A 99 -7.96 5.17 -1.34
CA ALA A 99 -7.47 6.51 -1.05
C ALA A 99 -7.81 7.48 -2.18
N GLN A 100 -7.86 8.77 -1.87
CA GLN A 100 -8.05 9.82 -2.86
C GLN A 100 -6.74 10.19 -3.54
N GLY A 101 -6.81 10.46 -4.84
CA GLY A 101 -5.74 10.97 -5.69
C GLY A 101 -4.73 9.89 -6.09
N PHE A 102 -4.19 9.16 -5.16
CA PHE A 102 -3.17 8.14 -5.41
C PHE A 102 -3.29 6.94 -4.46
N HIS A 103 -2.37 5.99 -4.54
CA HIS A 103 -2.26 4.85 -3.62
C HIS A 103 -0.97 4.92 -2.80
N ASN A 104 -0.81 4.04 -1.84
CA ASN A 104 0.30 4.05 -0.86
C ASN A 104 0.41 5.41 -0.14
N GLY A 105 1.58 5.80 0.29
CA GLY A 105 1.81 7.06 0.99
C GLY A 105 1.58 8.34 0.18
N ARG A 106 1.21 8.22 -1.09
CA ARG A 106 0.85 9.37 -1.96
C ARG A 106 -0.64 9.68 -1.97
N GLY A 107 -1.46 8.74 -1.55
CA GLY A 107 -2.90 8.94 -1.43
C GLY A 107 -3.27 9.67 -0.14
N THR A 108 -4.46 10.26 -0.12
CA THR A 108 -5.03 10.92 1.05
C THR A 108 -6.35 10.26 1.45
N TRP A 109 -6.63 10.26 2.74
CA TRP A 109 -7.87 9.78 3.34
C TRP A 109 -8.10 10.47 4.68
N PRO A 110 -9.35 10.58 5.17
CA PRO A 110 -9.65 11.07 6.50
C PRO A 110 -8.96 10.20 7.56
N GLN A 111 -8.51 10.82 8.62
CA GLN A 111 -7.94 10.12 9.74
C GLN A 111 -9.00 9.84 10.79
N GLY A 112 -8.82 8.79 11.57
CA GLY A 112 -9.62 8.44 12.72
C GLY A 112 -8.71 7.99 13.86
N GLY A 113 -9.31 7.54 14.95
CA GLY A 113 -8.61 7.04 16.13
C GLY A 113 -8.05 5.61 15.93
N PRO A 114 -7.61 4.99 17.04
CA PRO A 114 -6.95 3.68 17.01
C PRO A 114 -7.90 2.49 16.76
N GLU A 115 -9.21 2.71 16.76
CA GLU A 115 -10.23 1.64 16.75
C GLU A 115 -10.10 0.72 15.54
N ARG A 116 -9.81 1.24 14.34
CA ARG A 116 -9.62 0.39 13.16
C ARG A 116 -8.35 -0.45 13.25
N PHE A 117 -7.27 0.12 13.77
CA PHE A 117 -6.03 -0.62 13.97
C PHE A 117 -6.21 -1.75 14.99
N ASN A 118 -6.96 -1.50 16.06
CA ASN A 118 -7.27 -2.50 17.08
C ASN A 118 -8.07 -3.68 16.50
N ILE A 119 -9.03 -3.41 15.59
CA ILE A 119 -9.81 -4.46 14.90
C ILE A 119 -8.91 -5.34 14.01
N LEU A 120 -7.85 -4.80 13.45
CA LEU A 120 -6.92 -5.58 12.61
C LEU A 120 -6.17 -6.65 13.41
N GLY A 121 -6.07 -6.54 14.74
CA GLY A 121 -5.40 -7.49 15.62
C GLY A 121 -3.89 -7.62 15.35
N VAL A 122 -3.27 -6.57 14.82
CA VAL A 122 -1.84 -6.55 14.51
C VAL A 122 -1.06 -6.09 15.71
N GLU A 123 -0.21 -6.97 16.23
CA GLU A 123 0.72 -6.65 17.30
C GLU A 123 1.96 -5.90 16.75
N LEU A 124 2.30 -4.78 17.35
CA LEU A 124 3.56 -4.08 17.09
C LEU A 124 4.63 -4.61 18.06
N LYS A 125 5.45 -5.56 17.59
CA LYS A 125 6.50 -6.18 18.41
C LYS A 125 7.55 -5.14 18.86
N PRO A 126 8.20 -5.31 20.02
CA PRO A 126 9.32 -4.48 20.46
C PRO A 126 10.36 -4.31 19.34
N TRP A 127 11.07 -3.18 19.35
CA TRP A 127 12.16 -2.99 18.38
C TRP A 127 13.24 -4.06 18.60
N ARG A 128 13.66 -4.63 17.48
CA ARG A 128 14.70 -5.67 17.45
C ARG A 128 16.05 -5.08 17.81
N THR A 129 16.78 -5.77 18.67
CA THR A 129 18.13 -5.42 19.11
C THR A 129 19.19 -6.36 18.56
N GLU A 130 18.78 -7.42 17.87
CA GLU A 130 19.67 -8.42 17.27
C GLU A 130 19.24 -8.74 15.84
N GLY A 131 20.19 -9.22 15.04
CA GLY A 131 19.93 -9.62 13.65
C GLY A 131 21.23 -9.85 12.89
N GLU A 132 21.15 -10.63 11.82
CA GLU A 132 22.33 -11.10 11.09
C GLU A 132 22.61 -10.31 9.81
N HIS A 133 21.60 -9.82 9.13
CA HIS A 133 21.72 -9.27 7.80
C HIS A 133 20.82 -8.06 7.57
N ILE A 134 21.16 -7.30 6.54
CA ILE A 134 20.32 -6.22 6.03
C ILE A 134 19.53 -6.78 4.84
N LEU A 135 18.20 -6.58 4.84
CA LEU A 135 17.34 -7.01 3.76
C LEU A 135 16.89 -5.81 2.91
N ILE A 136 17.21 -5.81 1.64
CA ILE A 136 16.72 -4.82 0.67
C ILE A 136 15.54 -5.40 -0.08
N CYS A 137 14.38 -4.71 -0.05
CA CYS A 137 13.18 -5.12 -0.78
C CYS A 137 12.81 -4.06 -1.82
N PRO A 138 13.32 -4.16 -3.05
CA PRO A 138 12.97 -3.23 -4.12
C PRO A 138 11.51 -3.39 -4.53
N ASN A 139 10.94 -2.30 -5.07
CA ASN A 139 9.68 -2.35 -5.77
C ASN A 139 9.84 -2.98 -7.16
N ARG A 140 8.72 -3.29 -7.80
CA ARG A 140 8.68 -3.37 -9.25
C ARG A 140 8.95 -1.97 -9.81
N SER A 141 9.77 -1.89 -10.86
CA SER A 141 10.07 -0.62 -11.55
C SER A 141 8.89 -0.12 -12.37
N PHE A 142 7.66 -0.23 -11.83
CA PHE A 142 6.44 0.30 -12.43
C PHE A 142 6.03 1.57 -11.70
N GLY A 143 5.54 2.54 -12.42
CA GLY A 143 5.07 3.78 -11.85
C GLY A 143 5.02 4.91 -12.86
N VAL A 144 4.82 6.12 -12.39
CA VAL A 144 4.67 7.33 -13.21
C VAL A 144 5.68 8.37 -12.77
N GLY A 145 6.42 8.88 -13.75
CA GLY A 145 7.33 10.01 -13.58
C GLY A 145 8.61 9.72 -12.79
N ALA A 146 9.31 10.77 -12.41
CA ALA A 146 10.63 10.74 -11.75
C ALA A 146 10.66 10.08 -10.35
N GLN A 147 9.50 9.68 -9.86
CA GLN A 147 9.34 9.06 -8.54
C GLN A 147 9.37 7.53 -8.59
N VAL A 148 9.53 6.95 -9.78
CA VAL A 148 9.72 5.51 -9.94
C VAL A 148 11.07 5.12 -9.35
N MET A 149 11.10 3.98 -8.67
CA MET A 149 12.37 3.41 -8.23
C MET A 149 13.28 3.16 -9.45
N HIS A 150 14.48 3.71 -9.42
CA HIS A 150 15.45 3.47 -10.49
C HIS A 150 15.81 1.97 -10.58
N PRO A 151 15.99 1.39 -11.77
CA PRO A 151 16.27 -0.05 -11.91
C PRO A 151 17.48 -0.55 -11.12
N ASP A 152 18.53 0.25 -10.99
CA ASP A 152 19.75 -0.07 -10.24
C ASP A 152 19.68 0.34 -8.75
N TRP A 153 18.55 0.86 -8.27
CA TRP A 153 18.40 1.36 -6.91
C TRP A 153 18.85 0.33 -5.86
N ALA A 154 18.45 -0.93 -5.99
CA ALA A 154 18.78 -1.96 -5.02
C ALA A 154 20.29 -2.22 -4.95
N THR A 155 20.98 -2.26 -6.09
CA THR A 155 22.43 -2.46 -6.17
C THR A 155 23.17 -1.27 -5.56
N ARG A 156 22.82 -0.05 -5.96
CA ARG A 156 23.43 1.18 -5.40
C ARG A 156 23.17 1.32 -3.90
N THR A 157 21.98 0.94 -3.44
CA THR A 157 21.64 0.94 -2.03
C THR A 157 22.47 -0.09 -1.26
N ALA A 158 22.68 -1.29 -1.82
CA ALA A 158 23.56 -2.29 -1.21
C ALA A 158 25.00 -1.78 -1.07
N GLU A 159 25.53 -1.11 -2.09
CA GLU A 159 26.88 -0.51 -2.04
C GLU A 159 27.00 0.62 -1.01
N ARG A 160 25.96 1.45 -0.87
CA ARG A 160 25.89 2.48 0.17
C ARG A 160 25.88 1.87 1.57
N ILE A 161 25.06 0.85 1.79
CA ILE A 161 24.93 0.16 3.07
C ILE A 161 26.25 -0.46 3.50
N LYS A 162 26.98 -1.14 2.60
CA LYS A 162 28.27 -1.78 2.87
C LYS A 162 29.34 -0.82 3.41
N LYS A 163 29.20 0.49 3.22
CA LYS A 163 30.09 1.51 3.79
C LYS A 163 29.84 1.73 5.29
N HIS A 164 28.73 1.28 5.83
CA HIS A 164 28.26 1.56 7.18
C HIS A 164 28.07 0.31 8.05
N THR A 165 28.18 -0.89 7.47
CA THR A 165 28.02 -2.15 8.19
C THR A 165 28.85 -3.27 7.58
N LYS A 166 29.24 -4.23 8.43
CA LYS A 166 29.84 -5.50 8.00
C LYS A 166 28.81 -6.62 7.84
N ARG A 167 27.53 -6.36 8.16
CA ARG A 167 26.47 -7.36 8.03
C ARG A 167 26.26 -7.73 6.57
N PRO A 168 26.01 -9.01 6.26
CA PRO A 168 25.60 -9.41 4.91
C PRO A 168 24.41 -8.61 4.42
N VAL A 169 24.45 -8.16 3.15
CA VAL A 169 23.34 -7.48 2.50
C VAL A 169 22.67 -8.45 1.53
N ARG A 170 21.38 -8.66 1.69
CA ARG A 170 20.55 -9.54 0.86
C ARG A 170 19.53 -8.70 0.09
N ILE A 171 19.34 -8.99 -1.19
CA ILE A 171 18.30 -8.36 -2.02
C ILE A 171 17.20 -9.38 -2.26
N ARG A 172 15.98 -9.03 -1.82
CA ARG A 172 14.76 -9.79 -2.08
C ARG A 172 13.97 -9.11 -3.18
N ASN A 173 14.14 -9.55 -4.40
CA ASN A 173 13.34 -9.05 -5.51
C ASN A 173 11.85 -9.35 -5.32
N HIS A 174 10.99 -8.48 -5.82
CA HIS A 174 9.55 -8.70 -5.79
C HIS A 174 9.22 -9.93 -6.66
N PRO A 175 8.51 -10.94 -6.14
CA PRO A 175 8.29 -12.20 -6.85
C PRO A 175 7.47 -12.07 -8.14
N GLY A 176 6.88 -10.92 -8.40
CA GLY A 176 6.03 -10.73 -9.58
C GLY A 176 4.73 -11.52 -9.45
N ASN A 177 4.47 -12.37 -10.43
CA ASN A 177 3.34 -13.31 -10.44
C ASN A 177 3.78 -14.73 -10.02
N ASP A 178 5.09 -14.96 -9.85
CA ASP A 178 5.64 -16.25 -9.48
C ASP A 178 5.60 -16.45 -7.96
N ALA A 179 5.52 -17.71 -7.55
CA ALA A 179 5.66 -18.04 -6.13
C ALA A 179 7.11 -17.79 -5.69
N PRO A 180 7.34 -17.04 -4.61
CA PRO A 180 8.69 -16.80 -4.13
C PRO A 180 9.29 -18.10 -3.57
N LYS A 181 10.60 -18.32 -3.79
CA LYS A 181 11.34 -19.45 -3.21
C LYS A 181 11.33 -19.42 -1.67
N ARG A 182 11.23 -18.23 -1.08
CA ARG A 182 11.13 -18.00 0.37
C ARG A 182 10.02 -16.99 0.64
N THR A 183 9.30 -17.19 1.73
CA THR A 183 8.29 -16.23 2.19
C THR A 183 8.94 -14.95 2.70
N LEU A 184 8.19 -13.86 2.76
CA LEU A 184 8.69 -12.61 3.38
C LEU A 184 9.01 -12.83 4.87
N THR A 185 8.21 -13.62 5.57
CA THR A 185 8.42 -13.95 6.98
C THR A 185 9.77 -14.63 7.22
N GLU A 186 10.13 -15.61 6.37
CA GLU A 186 11.43 -16.29 6.47
C GLU A 186 12.61 -15.33 6.20
N ASP A 187 12.47 -14.40 5.26
CA ASP A 187 13.51 -13.42 4.97
C ASP A 187 13.64 -12.35 6.06
N LEU A 188 12.53 -12.04 6.75
CA LEU A 188 12.51 -11.11 7.89
C LEU A 188 13.00 -11.76 9.20
N ALA A 189 13.05 -13.09 9.32
CA ALA A 189 13.27 -13.80 10.59
C ALA A 189 14.53 -13.30 11.33
N ASN A 190 15.67 -13.20 10.66
CA ASN A 190 16.95 -12.77 11.24
C ASN A 190 17.45 -11.44 10.63
N ALA A 191 16.57 -10.63 10.02
CA ALA A 191 16.98 -9.34 9.49
C ALA A 191 17.25 -8.36 10.65
N TRP A 192 18.42 -7.72 10.64
CA TRP A 192 18.78 -6.61 11.51
C TRP A 192 18.01 -5.34 11.12
N ALA A 193 17.96 -5.06 9.84
CA ALA A 193 17.22 -3.94 9.29
C ALA A 193 16.68 -4.27 7.91
N VAL A 194 15.65 -3.54 7.49
CA VAL A 194 15.04 -3.63 6.17
C VAL A 194 15.16 -2.29 5.46
N VAL A 195 15.50 -2.32 4.19
CA VAL A 195 15.56 -1.12 3.35
C VAL A 195 14.64 -1.30 2.15
N VAL A 196 13.74 -0.36 1.94
CA VAL A 196 12.78 -0.39 0.83
C VAL A 196 12.79 0.94 0.08
N TRP A 197 12.38 0.92 -1.18
CA TRP A 197 11.93 2.16 -1.81
C TRP A 197 10.57 2.57 -1.23
N SER A 198 9.49 1.89 -1.63
CA SER A 198 8.13 2.06 -1.07
C SER A 198 7.38 0.72 -0.99
N SER A 199 8.11 -0.38 -0.82
CA SER A 199 7.52 -1.73 -0.81
C SER A 199 6.65 -1.97 0.43
N GLY A 200 5.54 -2.70 0.25
CA GLY A 200 4.70 -3.17 1.35
C GLY A 200 5.43 -4.05 2.37
N ALA A 201 6.62 -4.58 2.04
CA ALA A 201 7.49 -5.28 2.99
C ALA A 201 7.83 -4.42 4.22
N ALA A 202 7.85 -3.08 4.08
CA ALA A 202 8.04 -2.16 5.18
C ALA A 202 6.98 -2.30 6.27
N VAL A 203 5.73 -2.51 5.89
CA VAL A 203 4.61 -2.65 6.84
C VAL A 203 4.83 -3.88 7.73
N HIS A 204 5.18 -5.00 7.13
CA HIS A 204 5.46 -6.25 7.86
C HIS A 204 6.72 -6.15 8.72
N ALA A 205 7.78 -5.53 8.21
CA ALA A 205 9.03 -5.33 8.94
C ALA A 205 8.82 -4.42 10.16
N LEU A 206 8.16 -3.28 9.97
CA LEU A 206 7.85 -2.36 11.06
C LEU A 206 6.93 -3.00 12.12
N ALA A 207 5.91 -3.77 11.73
CA ALA A 207 5.08 -4.50 12.68
C ALA A 207 5.90 -5.52 13.48
N ALA A 208 6.83 -6.22 12.81
CA ALA A 208 7.73 -7.18 13.44
C ALA A 208 8.84 -6.54 14.30
N GLY A 209 8.87 -5.21 14.46
CA GLY A 209 9.87 -4.50 15.24
C GLY A 209 11.24 -4.39 14.57
N ILE A 210 11.32 -4.57 13.26
CA ILE A 210 12.59 -4.47 12.53
C ILE A 210 12.81 -3.02 12.09
N PRO A 211 13.95 -2.40 12.43
CA PRO A 211 14.32 -1.09 11.91
C PRO A 211 14.22 -1.05 10.39
N THR A 212 13.41 -0.13 9.85
CA THR A 212 13.10 -0.12 8.43
C THR A 212 13.34 1.26 7.84
N TYR A 213 14.13 1.33 6.77
CA TYR A 213 14.45 2.55 6.04
C TYR A 213 13.61 2.61 4.77
N ILE A 214 12.87 3.71 4.59
CA ILE A 214 12.00 3.93 3.43
C ILE A 214 12.55 5.13 2.66
N GLU A 215 13.04 4.89 1.44
CA GLU A 215 13.76 5.92 0.67
C GLU A 215 12.87 6.67 -0.34
N ALA A 216 11.65 6.23 -0.60
CA ALA A 216 10.73 7.01 -1.40
C ALA A 216 10.35 8.34 -0.72
N PRO A 217 10.12 9.41 -1.47
CA PRO A 217 9.72 10.70 -0.92
C PRO A 217 8.32 10.69 -0.29
N TRP A 218 7.55 9.61 -0.49
CA TRP A 218 6.26 9.36 0.15
C TRP A 218 6.30 8.05 0.94
N GLN A 219 5.64 8.02 2.07
CA GLN A 219 5.64 6.86 2.96
C GLN A 219 4.24 6.63 3.54
N ILE A 220 3.76 5.39 3.45
CA ILE A 220 2.53 4.98 4.15
C ILE A 220 2.76 4.90 5.66
N LEU A 221 3.97 4.51 6.06
CA LEU A 221 4.47 4.46 7.43
C LEU A 221 5.81 5.20 7.50
N LYS A 222 6.17 5.70 8.68
CA LYS A 222 7.46 6.34 8.91
C LYS A 222 8.52 5.31 9.26
N GLY A 223 9.61 5.31 8.51
CA GLY A 223 10.78 4.47 8.75
C GLY A 223 11.81 5.09 9.71
N ALA A 224 12.88 4.35 9.96
CA ALA A 224 14.06 4.82 10.70
C ALA A 224 14.76 5.95 9.94
N ALA A 225 15.41 6.83 10.67
CA ALA A 225 16.16 7.94 10.10
C ALA A 225 17.59 7.53 9.70
N ALA A 226 18.09 8.17 8.64
CA ALA A 226 19.51 8.17 8.24
C ALA A 226 20.15 6.77 8.07
N LEU A 227 20.19 6.28 6.86
CA LEU A 227 20.78 4.96 6.51
C LEU A 227 22.24 4.81 6.98
N GLY A 228 22.99 5.91 7.11
CA GLY A 228 24.35 5.93 7.63
C GLY A 228 24.48 5.45 9.09
N HIS A 229 23.38 5.44 9.84
CA HIS A 229 23.32 4.94 11.22
C HIS A 229 22.68 3.55 11.33
N ILE A 230 22.85 2.71 10.30
CA ILE A 230 22.19 1.41 10.21
C ILE A 230 22.55 0.44 11.35
N GLU A 231 23.71 0.59 11.98
CA GLU A 231 24.11 -0.19 13.16
C GLU A 231 23.54 0.35 14.49
N ALA A 232 23.09 1.60 14.51
CA ALA A 232 22.45 2.23 15.65
C ALA A 232 21.20 3.00 15.19
N PRO A 233 20.16 2.31 14.71
CA PRO A 233 19.03 2.93 14.08
C PRO A 233 18.18 3.75 15.08
N THR A 234 17.85 4.99 14.71
CA THR A 234 16.85 5.78 15.42
C THR A 234 15.47 5.46 14.86
N CYS A 235 14.70 4.75 15.66
CA CYS A 235 13.37 4.28 15.24
C CYS A 235 12.27 5.21 15.77
N PRO A 236 11.27 5.58 14.93
CA PRO A 236 10.16 6.42 15.34
C PRO A 236 9.13 5.64 16.17
N GLN A 237 8.24 6.37 16.86
CA GLN A 237 7.00 5.78 17.33
C GLN A 237 6.20 5.28 16.12
N ARG A 238 5.65 4.05 16.21
CA ARG A 238 4.99 3.40 15.07
C ARG A 238 3.47 3.48 15.14
N ALA A 239 2.91 3.38 16.34
CA ALA A 239 1.46 3.25 16.52
C ALA A 239 0.66 4.30 15.75
N PRO A 240 0.94 5.62 15.84
CA PRO A 240 0.16 6.63 15.13
C PRO A 240 0.13 6.44 13.60
N PHE A 241 1.22 5.93 13.02
CA PHE A 241 1.29 5.67 11.58
C PHE A 241 0.50 4.43 11.17
N PHE A 242 0.50 3.38 12.02
CA PHE A 242 -0.32 2.19 11.80
C PHE A 242 -1.81 2.50 11.99
N GLU A 243 -2.17 3.28 12.98
CA GLU A 243 -3.53 3.75 13.20
C GLU A 243 -4.03 4.53 11.99
N ARG A 244 -3.25 5.49 11.49
CA ARG A 244 -3.56 6.22 10.27
C ARG A 244 -3.71 5.30 9.07
N MET A 245 -2.79 4.35 8.87
CA MET A 245 -2.82 3.41 7.75
C MET A 245 -4.05 2.51 7.79
N ALA A 246 -4.51 2.12 8.98
CA ALA A 246 -5.70 1.29 9.14
C ALA A 246 -6.96 1.95 8.53
N TRP A 247 -7.06 3.26 8.55
CA TRP A 247 -8.16 4.02 7.93
C TRP A 247 -8.08 4.12 6.40
N ALA A 248 -6.97 3.69 5.80
CA ALA A 248 -6.86 3.56 4.35
C ALA A 248 -7.37 2.21 3.84
N GLN A 249 -7.69 1.23 4.69
CA GLN A 249 -8.04 -0.12 4.25
C GLN A 249 -9.36 -0.63 4.86
N TRP A 250 -10.10 -1.38 4.05
CA TRP A 250 -11.49 -1.73 4.26
C TRP A 250 -11.73 -3.19 3.88
N THR A 251 -12.57 -3.88 4.61
CA THR A 251 -13.06 -5.21 4.24
C THR A 251 -14.00 -5.10 3.03
N VAL A 252 -14.21 -6.22 2.34
CA VAL A 252 -15.20 -6.28 1.25
C VAL A 252 -16.59 -5.89 1.74
N ALA A 253 -16.98 -6.33 2.94
CA ALA A 253 -18.28 -6.01 3.54
C ALA A 253 -18.44 -4.50 3.80
N GLU A 254 -17.42 -3.82 4.32
CA GLU A 254 -17.42 -2.37 4.54
C GLU A 254 -17.43 -1.57 3.23
N ILE A 255 -16.77 -2.09 2.19
CA ILE A 255 -16.83 -1.48 0.86
C ILE A 255 -18.25 -1.63 0.30
N GLU A 256 -18.83 -2.82 0.37
CA GLU A 256 -20.17 -3.12 -0.14
C GLU A 256 -21.27 -2.42 0.63
N SER A 257 -21.15 -2.24 1.95
CA SER A 257 -22.08 -1.46 2.78
C SER A 257 -22.05 0.04 2.50
N GLY A 258 -20.95 0.53 1.87
CA GLY A 258 -20.70 1.93 1.61
C GLY A 258 -19.95 2.66 2.74
N ASP A 259 -19.52 1.97 3.80
CA ASP A 259 -18.79 2.60 4.91
C ASP A 259 -17.48 3.23 4.43
N ALA A 260 -16.72 2.52 3.59
CA ALA A 260 -15.51 3.05 2.96
C ALA A 260 -15.79 4.31 2.13
N ALA A 261 -16.88 4.31 1.36
CA ALA A 261 -17.27 5.45 0.54
C ALA A 261 -17.70 6.64 1.40
N ARG A 262 -18.56 6.42 2.42
CA ARG A 262 -18.96 7.49 3.35
C ARG A 262 -17.76 8.14 4.04
N HIS A 263 -16.80 7.32 4.48
CA HIS A 263 -15.59 7.83 5.11
C HIS A 263 -14.78 8.72 4.18
N LEU A 264 -14.53 8.31 2.94
CA LEU A 264 -13.79 9.14 1.98
C LEU A 264 -14.55 10.41 1.57
N LEU A 265 -15.88 10.35 1.49
CA LEU A 265 -16.72 11.50 1.18
C LEU A 265 -16.74 12.53 2.30
N SER A 266 -16.56 12.13 3.56
CA SER A 266 -16.52 13.05 4.69
C SER A 266 -15.34 14.02 4.68
N ALA A 267 -14.29 13.74 3.91
CA ALA A 267 -13.15 14.63 3.72
C ALA A 267 -13.37 15.72 2.65
N ALA A 268 -14.45 15.62 1.89
CA ALA A 268 -14.72 16.52 0.75
C ALA A 268 -15.64 17.72 1.16
N GLY A 269 -16.01 17.81 2.41
CA GLY A 269 -16.71 18.95 3.05
C GLY A 269 -15.76 19.67 3.96
#